data_e56b62cae0c6e2c7095db87e2eea3d4b
#
_entry.id   e56b62cae0c6e2c7095db87e2eea3d4b
#
_cell.length_a   1.000
_cell.length_b   1.000
_cell.length_c   1.000
_cell.angle_alpha   90.00
_cell.angle_beta   90.00
_cell.angle_gamma   90.00
#
_symmetry.space_group_name_H-M   'P 1'
#
loop_
_entity.id
_entity.type
_entity.pdbx_description
1 polymer ?
#
loop_
_entity_poly.entity_id
_entity_poly.type
_entity_poly.pdbx_seq_one_letter_code
_entity_poly.pdbx_strand_id
1 'polypeptide(L)'
;MALDIDKSETRDLGPLNACGWTLLEPRRVAGDPWRYREFIQASKAEFMVAKSIVVETNSRWFSDRTMCYLASGKPALVQNTDLARLYPIGEGLLTFRTPDEAAAGVEEICANHDRHARAARNIAETYFDSDTVLRRLLDMLGVA
;
A
#
# COMPACT_ATOMS: atom_id res chain seq x y z
N MET A 1 0.23 13.75 0.44
CA MET A 1 -0.06 12.63 1.38
C MET A 1 -1.28 12.98 2.20
N ALA A 2 -2.25 12.07 2.35
CA ALA A 2 -3.36 12.23 3.30
C ALA A 2 -2.90 11.66 4.66
N LEU A 3 -2.91 12.49 5.69
CA LEU A 3 -2.40 12.16 7.01
C LEU A 3 -3.30 12.76 8.08
N ASP A 4 -3.89 11.90 8.94
CA ASP A 4 -4.65 12.33 10.11
C ASP A 4 -3.67 12.47 11.29
N ILE A 5 -3.27 13.70 11.56
CA ILE A 5 -2.33 14.05 12.61
C ILE A 5 -2.82 15.28 13.34
N ASP A 6 -2.68 15.30 14.67
CA ASP A 6 -3.04 16.44 15.48
C ASP A 6 -2.18 17.66 15.12
N LYS A 7 -2.79 18.82 15.01
CA LYS A 7 -2.10 20.07 14.64
C LYS A 7 -1.05 20.51 15.66
N SER A 8 -1.16 20.04 16.90
CA SER A 8 -0.17 20.28 17.95
C SER A 8 1.08 19.39 17.84
N GLU A 9 1.04 18.33 16.98
CA GLU A 9 2.15 17.42 16.77
C GLU A 9 3.23 18.03 15.85
N THR A 10 3.96 18.98 16.43
CA THR A 10 5.01 19.71 15.68
C THR A 10 6.23 18.87 15.36
N ARG A 11 6.46 17.78 16.12
CA ARG A 11 7.61 16.89 15.94
C ARG A 11 7.61 16.23 14.57
N ASP A 12 6.44 15.83 14.07
CA ASP A 12 6.29 15.15 12.78
C ASP A 12 5.93 16.14 11.66
N LEU A 13 5.08 17.13 11.94
CA LEU A 13 4.64 18.12 10.96
C LEU A 13 5.78 19.00 10.46
N GLY A 14 6.70 19.40 11.33
CA GLY A 14 7.84 20.24 10.98
C GLY A 14 8.73 19.59 9.91
N PRO A 15 9.27 18.39 10.14
CA PRO A 15 10.08 17.66 9.16
C PRO A 15 9.33 17.36 7.85
N LEU A 16 8.07 16.97 7.91
CA LEU A 16 7.28 16.71 6.70
C LEU A 16 7.17 17.94 5.81
N ASN A 17 6.86 19.11 6.40
CA ASN A 17 6.79 20.36 5.67
C ASN A 17 8.18 20.79 5.13
N ALA A 18 9.23 20.65 5.92
CA ALA A 18 10.60 20.99 5.52
C ALA A 18 11.09 20.12 4.35
N CYS A 19 10.63 18.86 4.28
CA CYS A 19 10.93 17.95 3.18
C CYS A 19 9.97 18.09 1.97
N GLY A 20 9.12 19.11 1.93
CA GLY A 20 8.26 19.41 0.79
C GLY A 20 7.02 18.50 0.66
N TRP A 21 6.63 17.80 1.71
CA TRP A 21 5.41 16.98 1.69
C TRP A 21 4.16 17.86 1.66
N THR A 22 3.29 17.65 0.67
CA THR A 22 1.96 18.24 0.65
C THR A 22 1.02 17.40 1.50
N LEU A 23 0.56 17.95 2.63
CA LEU A 23 -0.39 17.29 3.52
C LEU A 23 -1.83 17.64 3.11
N LEU A 24 -2.64 16.62 2.94
CA LEU A 24 -4.05 16.72 2.58
C LEU A 24 -4.91 16.36 3.80
N GLU A 25 -6.02 17.08 3.97
CA GLU A 25 -7.03 16.76 4.99
C GLU A 25 -7.71 15.42 4.66
N PRO A 26 -7.53 14.36 5.48
CA PRO A 26 -8.02 13.01 5.14
C PRO A 26 -9.52 12.96 4.90
N ARG A 27 -10.33 13.67 5.71
CA ARG A 27 -11.78 13.69 5.58
C ARG A 27 -12.26 14.29 4.26
N ARG A 28 -11.46 15.17 3.64
CA ARG A 28 -11.79 15.77 2.33
C ARG A 28 -11.53 14.80 1.18
N VAL A 29 -10.47 14.00 1.28
CA VAL A 29 -10.01 13.13 0.17
C VAL A 29 -10.42 11.67 0.36
N ALA A 30 -10.75 11.26 1.58
CA ALA A 30 -11.07 9.87 1.92
C ALA A 30 -12.27 9.77 2.90
N GLY A 31 -13.11 10.80 3.00
CA GLY A 31 -14.21 10.86 3.97
C GLY A 31 -15.41 9.98 3.62
N ASP A 32 -15.50 9.49 2.41
CA ASP A 32 -16.47 8.52 1.95
C ASP A 32 -15.85 7.56 0.90
N PRO A 33 -16.47 6.41 0.60
CA PRO A 33 -15.91 5.40 -0.31
C PRO A 33 -15.62 5.93 -1.73
N TRP A 34 -16.43 6.86 -2.23
CA TRP A 34 -16.30 7.38 -3.58
C TRP A 34 -15.09 8.31 -3.69
N ARG A 35 -14.94 9.26 -2.76
CA ARG A 35 -13.78 10.15 -2.66
C ARG A 35 -12.50 9.36 -2.41
N TYR A 36 -12.56 8.33 -1.57
CA TYR A 36 -11.44 7.45 -1.31
C TYR A 36 -10.98 6.72 -2.59
N ARG A 37 -11.92 6.19 -3.37
CA ARG A 37 -11.63 5.58 -4.67
C ARG A 37 -11.01 6.60 -5.63
N GLU A 38 -11.57 7.79 -5.76
CA GLU A 38 -11.03 8.86 -6.60
C GLU A 38 -9.61 9.24 -6.17
N PHE A 39 -9.38 9.36 -4.87
CA PHE A 39 -8.04 9.64 -4.32
C PHE A 39 -7.02 8.58 -4.69
N ILE A 40 -7.37 7.29 -4.55
CA ILE A 40 -6.50 6.18 -4.96
C ILE A 40 -6.25 6.23 -6.47
N GLN A 41 -7.28 6.41 -7.28
CA GLN A 41 -7.14 6.45 -8.74
C GLN A 41 -6.30 7.64 -9.22
N ALA A 42 -6.36 8.77 -8.53
CA ALA A 42 -5.52 9.94 -8.80
C ALA A 42 -4.08 9.80 -8.26
N SER A 43 -3.83 8.85 -7.36
CA SER A 43 -2.50 8.61 -6.81
C SER A 43 -1.61 7.86 -7.81
N LYS A 44 -0.30 8.09 -7.75
CA LYS A 44 0.69 7.37 -8.54
C LYS A 44 0.97 5.98 -7.97
N ALA A 45 1.15 5.91 -6.65
CA ALA A 45 1.48 4.70 -5.90
C ALA A 45 1.07 4.85 -4.42
N GLU A 46 1.10 3.75 -3.68
CA GLU A 46 1.06 3.78 -2.22
C GLU A 46 2.48 3.77 -1.65
N PHE A 47 2.67 4.52 -0.56
CA PHE A 47 3.80 4.39 0.34
C PHE A 47 3.29 4.06 1.74
N MET A 48 3.73 2.93 2.32
CA MET A 48 3.22 2.45 3.61
C MET A 48 4.35 2.09 4.56
N VAL A 49 4.33 2.74 5.72
CA VAL A 49 5.14 2.38 6.89
C VAL A 49 4.27 1.57 7.85
N ALA A 50 4.76 0.44 8.29
CA ALA A 50 4.04 -0.45 9.20
C ALA A 50 4.35 -0.11 10.67
N LYS A 51 3.46 -0.54 11.56
CA LYS A 51 3.72 -0.45 13.01
C LYS A 51 4.91 -1.36 13.37
N SER A 52 5.79 -0.90 14.28
CA SER A 52 6.99 -1.64 14.70
C SER A 52 6.69 -3.08 15.10
N ILE A 53 5.62 -3.32 15.83
CA ILE A 53 5.24 -4.66 16.27
C ILE A 53 5.04 -5.65 15.10
N VAL A 54 4.44 -5.23 13.99
CA VAL A 54 4.21 -6.13 12.85
C VAL A 54 5.48 -6.33 12.01
N VAL A 55 6.42 -5.37 12.06
CA VAL A 55 7.75 -5.50 11.45
C VAL A 55 8.62 -6.46 12.26
N GLU A 56 8.73 -6.24 13.56
CA GLU A 56 9.57 -7.02 14.46
C GLU A 56 9.14 -8.50 14.54
N THR A 57 7.83 -8.75 14.49
CA THR A 57 7.27 -10.11 14.52
C THR A 57 7.25 -10.81 13.17
N ASN A 58 7.64 -10.14 12.09
CA ASN A 58 7.51 -10.65 10.71
C ASN A 58 6.11 -11.23 10.46
N SER A 59 5.09 -10.46 10.83
CA SER A 59 3.69 -10.93 10.88
C SER A 59 3.06 -11.18 9.51
N ARG A 60 3.74 -10.83 8.43
CA ARG A 60 3.25 -10.89 7.03
C ARG A 60 2.03 -10.00 6.79
N TRP A 61 1.83 -9.01 7.67
CA TRP A 61 0.74 -8.07 7.55
C TRP A 61 1.05 -6.97 6.53
N PHE A 62 0.04 -6.59 5.79
CA PHE A 62 -0.03 -5.32 5.08
C PHE A 62 -1.45 -4.75 5.16
N SER A 63 -1.62 -3.47 4.81
CA SER A 63 -2.89 -2.78 4.97
C SER A 63 -3.94 -3.24 3.94
N ASP A 64 -5.21 -3.30 4.35
CA ASP A 64 -6.37 -3.39 3.46
C ASP A 64 -6.37 -2.26 2.41
N ARG A 65 -5.84 -1.10 2.77
CA ARG A 65 -5.59 0.00 1.83
C ARG A 65 -4.68 -0.44 0.68
N THR A 66 -3.65 -1.21 0.95
CA THR A 66 -2.73 -1.72 -0.09
C THR A 66 -3.48 -2.55 -1.14
N MET A 67 -4.45 -3.38 -0.73
CA MET A 67 -5.30 -4.12 -1.66
C MET A 67 -6.08 -3.19 -2.59
N CYS A 68 -6.61 -2.09 -2.06
CA CYS A 68 -7.33 -1.09 -2.86
C CYS A 68 -6.42 -0.42 -3.91
N TYR A 69 -5.17 -0.13 -3.54
CA TYR A 69 -4.18 0.41 -4.49
C TYR A 69 -3.85 -0.62 -5.59
N LEU A 70 -3.49 -1.84 -5.21
CA LEU A 70 -3.19 -2.92 -6.17
C LEU A 70 -4.36 -3.18 -7.11
N ALA A 71 -5.60 -3.27 -6.59
CA ALA A 71 -6.81 -3.45 -7.39
C ALA A 71 -7.08 -2.28 -8.35
N SER A 72 -6.59 -1.08 -8.04
CA SER A 72 -6.66 0.09 -8.91
C SER A 72 -5.49 0.19 -9.90
N GLY A 73 -4.63 -0.83 -9.99
CA GLY A 73 -3.43 -0.81 -10.81
C GLY A 73 -2.40 0.22 -10.33
N LYS A 74 -2.37 0.49 -9.03
CA LYS A 74 -1.40 1.40 -8.42
C LYS A 74 -0.37 0.58 -7.66
N PRO A 75 0.93 0.73 -7.98
CA PRO A 75 1.98 0.04 -7.25
C PRO A 75 1.98 0.40 -5.77
N ALA A 76 2.43 -0.52 -4.94
CA ALA A 76 2.60 -0.29 -3.52
C ALA A 76 4.05 -0.54 -3.09
N LEU A 77 4.61 0.43 -2.37
CA LEU A 77 5.90 0.33 -1.70
C LEU A 77 5.65 0.28 -0.20
N VAL A 78 5.83 -0.88 0.40
CA VAL A 78 5.43 -1.16 1.78
C VAL A 78 6.61 -1.59 2.64
N GLN A 79 6.60 -1.22 3.93
CA GLN A 79 7.63 -1.70 4.84
C GLN A 79 7.55 -3.22 4.99
N ASN A 80 8.70 -3.88 4.95
CA ASN A 80 8.78 -5.33 4.94
C ASN A 80 8.32 -5.95 6.27
N THR A 81 7.34 -6.84 6.17
CA THR A 81 6.81 -7.67 7.26
C THR A 81 6.88 -9.17 6.92
N ASP A 82 7.83 -9.57 6.04
CA ASP A 82 8.00 -10.93 5.51
C ASP A 82 6.92 -11.33 4.47
N LEU A 83 6.42 -10.35 3.70
CA LEU A 83 5.37 -10.54 2.69
C LEU A 83 5.76 -11.48 1.55
N ALA A 84 7.05 -11.59 1.24
CA ALA A 84 7.57 -12.43 0.16
C ALA A 84 7.20 -13.93 0.29
N ARG A 85 6.81 -14.35 1.50
CA ARG A 85 6.33 -15.72 1.74
C ARG A 85 4.89 -15.96 1.26
N LEU A 86 4.14 -14.90 1.03
CA LEU A 86 2.71 -15.00 0.66
C LEU A 86 2.45 -14.48 -0.75
N TYR A 87 3.18 -13.46 -1.17
CA TYR A 87 2.93 -12.75 -2.43
C TYR A 87 4.22 -12.54 -3.21
N PRO A 88 4.15 -12.48 -4.55
CA PRO A 88 5.28 -12.04 -5.36
C PRO A 88 5.61 -10.59 -5.06
N ILE A 89 6.87 -10.31 -4.76
CA ILE A 89 7.38 -8.95 -4.54
C ILE A 89 8.38 -8.56 -5.63
N GLY A 90 8.65 -7.26 -5.75
CA GLY A 90 9.59 -6.69 -6.71
C GLY A 90 8.92 -5.99 -7.88
N GLU A 91 7.74 -6.43 -8.30
CA GLU A 91 6.93 -5.74 -9.30
C GLU A 91 5.50 -5.55 -8.81
N GLY A 92 4.98 -4.33 -8.90
CA GLY A 92 3.65 -3.98 -8.40
C GLY A 92 3.54 -3.86 -6.88
N LEU A 93 4.12 -4.80 -6.16
CA LEU A 93 4.28 -4.80 -4.71
C LEU A 93 5.77 -4.86 -4.38
N LEU A 94 6.32 -3.75 -3.89
CA LEU A 94 7.71 -3.62 -3.48
C LEU A 94 7.80 -3.51 -1.96
N THR A 95 8.91 -3.97 -1.41
CA THR A 95 9.14 -3.88 0.04
C THR A 95 10.44 -3.16 0.34
N PHE A 96 10.51 -2.50 1.49
CA PHE A 96 11.72 -1.84 2.00
C PHE A 96 11.92 -2.12 3.48
N ARG A 97 13.15 -2.05 3.95
CA ARG A 97 13.56 -2.17 5.36
C ARG A 97 14.24 -0.90 5.87
N THR A 98 14.92 -0.19 4.98
CA THR A 98 15.68 1.02 5.29
C THR A 98 15.16 2.21 4.49
N PRO A 99 15.43 3.44 4.92
CA PRO A 99 15.10 4.64 4.14
C PRO A 99 15.72 4.65 2.75
N ASP A 100 16.95 4.14 2.60
CA ASP A 100 17.63 4.08 1.30
C ASP A 100 16.93 3.10 0.35
N GLU A 101 16.49 1.94 0.84
CA GLU A 101 15.67 1.00 0.08
C GLU A 101 14.32 1.61 -0.31
N ALA A 102 13.72 2.41 0.58
CA ALA A 102 12.49 3.12 0.27
C ALA A 102 12.68 4.14 -0.84
N ALA A 103 13.76 4.93 -0.81
CA ALA A 103 14.11 5.88 -1.86
C ALA A 103 14.33 5.16 -3.20
N ALA A 104 15.13 4.10 -3.22
CA ALA A 104 15.35 3.29 -4.42
C ALA A 104 14.05 2.69 -4.97
N GLY A 105 13.15 2.22 -4.10
CA GLY A 105 11.83 1.71 -4.48
C GLY A 105 10.93 2.78 -5.13
N VAL A 106 10.98 4.01 -4.65
CA VAL A 106 10.27 5.15 -5.27
C VAL A 106 10.84 5.45 -6.65
N GLU A 107 12.16 5.50 -6.80
CA GLU A 107 12.82 5.72 -8.09
C GLU A 107 12.48 4.63 -9.09
N GLU A 108 12.51 3.36 -8.69
CA GLU A 108 12.14 2.21 -9.52
C GLU A 108 10.69 2.30 -10.01
N ILE A 109 9.73 2.58 -9.10
CA ILE A 109 8.33 2.77 -9.47
C ILE A 109 8.18 3.96 -10.43
N CYS A 110 8.90 5.05 -10.22
CA CYS A 110 8.83 6.21 -11.07
C CYS A 110 9.37 5.96 -12.48
N ALA A 111 10.47 5.23 -12.59
CA ALA A 111 11.13 4.90 -13.85
C ALA A 111 10.32 3.89 -14.70
N ASN A 112 9.64 2.95 -14.04
CA ASN A 112 9.00 1.80 -14.68
C ASN A 112 7.50 1.69 -14.33
N HIS A 113 6.82 2.84 -14.18
CA HIS A 113 5.47 2.89 -13.62
C HIS A 113 4.46 1.96 -14.31
N ASP A 114 4.42 1.93 -15.64
CA ASP A 114 3.45 1.12 -16.38
C ASP A 114 3.65 -0.39 -16.18
N ARG A 115 4.90 -0.82 -16.00
CA ARG A 115 5.23 -2.21 -15.66
C ARG A 115 4.69 -2.54 -14.27
N HIS A 116 4.99 -1.70 -13.29
CA HIS A 116 4.51 -1.89 -11.92
C HIS A 116 2.99 -1.77 -11.81
N ALA A 117 2.34 -0.90 -12.57
CA ALA A 117 0.89 -0.75 -12.59
C ALA A 117 0.19 -2.03 -13.08
N ARG A 118 0.69 -2.63 -14.16
CA ARG A 118 0.16 -3.92 -14.66
C ARG A 118 0.40 -5.06 -13.65
N ALA A 119 1.59 -5.13 -13.06
CA ALA A 119 1.92 -6.14 -12.05
C ALA A 119 1.05 -5.99 -10.80
N ALA A 120 0.81 -4.76 -10.32
CA ALA A 120 -0.08 -4.47 -9.21
C ALA A 120 -1.49 -5.00 -9.45
N ARG A 121 -2.06 -4.72 -10.62
CA ARG A 121 -3.37 -5.22 -11.00
C ARG A 121 -3.42 -6.76 -11.05
N ASN A 122 -2.41 -7.39 -11.64
CA ASN A 122 -2.30 -8.85 -11.70
C ASN A 122 -2.22 -9.50 -10.32
N ILE A 123 -1.49 -8.90 -9.38
CA ILE A 123 -1.44 -9.37 -7.99
C ILE A 123 -2.84 -9.31 -7.37
N ALA A 124 -3.58 -8.22 -7.55
CA ALA A 124 -4.93 -8.09 -7.02
C ALA A 124 -5.87 -9.15 -7.58
N GLU A 125 -5.88 -9.37 -8.88
CA GLU A 125 -6.72 -10.36 -9.55
C GLU A 125 -6.36 -11.80 -9.14
N THR A 126 -5.08 -12.07 -8.93
CA THR A 126 -4.61 -13.43 -8.59
C THR A 126 -4.87 -13.79 -7.12
N TYR A 127 -4.66 -12.85 -6.21
CA TYR A 127 -4.60 -13.14 -4.77
C TYR A 127 -5.78 -12.58 -3.97
N PHE A 128 -6.47 -11.55 -4.48
CA PHE A 128 -7.50 -10.83 -3.73
C PHE A 128 -8.86 -10.78 -4.45
N ASP A 129 -9.00 -11.50 -5.56
CA ASP A 129 -10.30 -11.67 -6.21
C ASP A 129 -11.27 -12.38 -5.26
N SER A 130 -12.43 -11.76 -5.02
CA SER A 130 -13.40 -12.23 -4.02
C SER A 130 -13.93 -13.61 -4.33
N ASP A 131 -14.20 -13.91 -5.60
CA ASP A 131 -14.76 -15.20 -6.00
C ASP A 131 -13.74 -16.31 -5.80
N THR A 132 -12.47 -16.03 -6.11
CA THR A 132 -11.36 -16.96 -5.91
C THR A 132 -11.11 -17.21 -4.44
N VAL A 133 -11.06 -16.16 -3.61
CA VAL A 133 -10.79 -16.27 -2.16
C VAL A 133 -11.95 -16.97 -1.46
N LEU A 134 -13.20 -16.59 -1.74
CA LEU A 134 -14.37 -17.18 -1.11
C LEU A 134 -14.56 -18.63 -1.53
N ARG A 135 -14.31 -18.99 -2.79
CA ARG A 135 -14.37 -20.39 -3.24
C ARG A 135 -13.37 -21.25 -2.49
N ARG A 136 -12.11 -20.81 -2.36
CA ARG A 136 -11.11 -21.52 -1.54
C ARG A 136 -11.55 -21.71 -0.10
N LEU A 137 -12.16 -20.68 0.50
CA LEU A 137 -12.68 -20.77 1.85
C LEU A 137 -13.79 -21.83 1.98
N LEU A 138 -14.73 -21.84 1.05
CA LEU A 138 -15.82 -22.84 1.02
C LEU A 138 -15.28 -24.25 0.82
N ASP A 139 -14.34 -24.44 -0.10
CA ASP A 139 -13.65 -25.72 -0.34
C ASP A 139 -12.97 -26.24 0.94
N MET A 140 -12.26 -25.36 1.66
CA MET A 140 -11.60 -25.71 2.94
C MET A 140 -12.59 -26.09 4.04
N LEU A 141 -13.81 -25.55 3.99
CA LEU A 141 -14.89 -25.86 4.93
C LEU A 141 -15.73 -27.07 4.50
N GLY A 142 -15.49 -27.63 3.32
CA GLY A 142 -16.25 -28.74 2.78
C GLY A 142 -17.71 -28.39 2.42
N VAL A 143 -17.97 -27.13 2.07
CA VAL A 143 -19.31 -26.59 1.80
C VAL A 143 -19.54 -26.32 0.30
N ALA A 144 -18.59 -26.69 -0.54
CA ALA A 144 -18.66 -26.52 -2.00
C ALA A 144 -19.34 -27.72 -2.68
#